data_4d9afbe830774f7951ba8af9a220f837
#
_entry.id   4d9afbe830774f7951ba8af9a220f837
#
_cell.length_a   1.000
_cell.length_b   1.000
_cell.length_c   1.000
_cell.angle_alpha   90.00
_cell.angle_beta   90.00
_cell.angle_gamma   90.00
#
_symmetry.space_group_name_H-M   'P 1'
#
loop_
_entity.id
_entity.type
_entity.pdbx_description
1 polymer ?
#
loop_
_entity_poly.entity_id
_entity_poly.type
_entity_poly.pdbx_seq_one_letter_code
_entity_poly.pdbx_strand_id
1 'polypeptide(L)'
;MNEGINALDLNIYVEKLYQMWIKHKNIRILVDYDDTIKPHNTASEYLCKVVINTLIEAKKLGATIVLWTCRSGTRLNEALKYCESIGLEFTEVNPTTPFLPEQSTKAYGNILLDDKAGLEQALTTLQFTIDKYKKFVYETNKKQRL
;
A
#
# COMPACT_ATOMS: atom_id res chain seq x y z
N MET A 1 -1.32 -1.73 -34.18
CA MET A 1 -0.94 -2.03 -32.82
C MET A 1 -1.00 -0.75 -31.99
N ASN A 2 -1.74 -0.79 -30.93
CA ASN A 2 -1.93 0.39 -30.09
C ASN A 2 -0.77 0.52 -29.09
N GLU A 3 0.19 1.36 -29.39
CA GLU A 3 1.26 1.71 -28.45
C GLU A 3 0.70 2.31 -27.14
N GLY A 4 -0.51 2.88 -27.17
CA GLY A 4 -1.19 3.39 -25.99
C GLY A 4 -1.62 2.31 -24.98
N ILE A 5 -1.77 1.06 -25.40
CA ILE A 5 -2.09 -0.06 -24.47
C ILE A 5 -0.87 -0.42 -23.62
N ASN A 6 0.34 -0.31 -24.18
CA ASN A 6 1.57 -0.59 -23.45
C ASN A 6 1.82 0.41 -22.32
N ALA A 7 1.37 1.66 -22.48
CA ALA A 7 1.48 2.68 -21.42
C ALA A 7 0.57 2.38 -20.21
N LEU A 8 -0.44 1.53 -20.40
CA LEU A 8 -1.37 1.10 -19.35
C LEU A 8 -1.05 -0.30 -18.83
N ASP A 9 0.07 -0.90 -19.24
CA ASP A 9 0.47 -2.23 -18.80
C ASP A 9 0.93 -2.18 -17.33
N LEU A 10 0.10 -2.70 -16.43
CA LEU A 10 0.40 -2.79 -15.01
C LEU A 10 1.61 -3.69 -14.71
N ASN A 11 2.00 -4.57 -15.61
CA ASN A 11 3.15 -5.47 -15.40
C ASN A 11 4.45 -4.70 -15.19
N ILE A 12 4.61 -3.53 -15.82
CA ILE A 12 5.78 -2.68 -15.62
C ILE A 12 5.86 -2.21 -14.17
N TYR A 13 4.74 -1.77 -13.61
CA TYR A 13 4.66 -1.29 -12.23
C TYR A 13 4.77 -2.43 -11.22
N VAL A 14 4.15 -3.57 -11.52
CA VAL A 14 4.25 -4.79 -10.71
C VAL A 14 5.71 -5.23 -10.62
N GLU A 15 6.41 -5.34 -11.75
CA GLU A 15 7.81 -5.76 -11.77
C GLU A 15 8.71 -4.81 -11.01
N LYS A 16 8.51 -3.50 -11.18
CA LYS A 16 9.29 -2.48 -10.46
C LYS A 16 9.09 -2.60 -8.95
N LEU A 17 7.83 -2.70 -8.51
CA LEU A 17 7.51 -2.82 -7.08
C LEU A 17 8.03 -4.14 -6.50
N TYR A 18 7.92 -5.23 -7.25
CA TYR A 18 8.43 -6.54 -6.88
C TYR A 18 9.96 -6.52 -6.69
N GLN A 19 10.71 -5.94 -7.62
CA GLN A 19 12.17 -5.82 -7.51
C GLN A 19 12.58 -4.98 -6.30
N MET A 20 11.85 -3.91 -6.02
CA MET A 20 12.07 -3.10 -4.82
C MET A 20 11.85 -3.92 -3.54
N TRP A 21 10.81 -4.74 -3.51
CA TRP A 21 10.50 -5.59 -2.35
C TRP A 21 11.59 -6.64 -2.12
N ILE A 22 12.03 -7.31 -3.18
CA ILE A 22 13.14 -8.27 -3.09
C ILE A 22 14.41 -7.59 -2.57
N LYS A 23 14.77 -6.45 -3.15
CA LYS A 23 16.02 -5.74 -2.84
C LYS A 23 16.06 -5.27 -1.38
N HIS A 24 14.97 -4.69 -0.90
CA HIS A 24 14.90 -4.07 0.43
C HIS A 24 14.19 -4.93 1.47
N LYS A 25 13.61 -6.07 1.07
CA LYS A 25 12.73 -6.92 1.90
C LYS A 25 11.56 -6.16 2.51
N ASN A 26 11.24 -5.03 1.93
CA ASN A 26 10.20 -4.11 2.38
C ASN A 26 9.76 -3.23 1.21
N ILE A 27 8.49 -2.88 1.22
CA ILE A 27 7.95 -1.76 0.45
C ILE A 27 7.16 -0.88 1.40
N ARG A 28 7.10 0.41 1.09
CA ARG A 28 6.40 1.41 1.86
C ARG A 28 5.10 1.78 1.14
N ILE A 29 3.99 1.49 1.77
CA ILE A 29 2.64 1.71 1.23
C ILE A 29 2.04 2.90 1.96
N LEU A 30 1.75 3.98 1.24
CA LEU A 30 0.94 5.08 1.75
C LEU A 30 -0.52 4.77 1.49
N VAL A 31 -1.37 4.97 2.47
CA VAL A 31 -2.80 4.74 2.33
C VAL A 31 -3.60 5.90 2.91
N ASP A 32 -4.57 6.41 2.13
CA ASP A 32 -5.57 7.35 2.57
C ASP A 32 -6.64 6.64 3.41
N TYR A 33 -7.42 7.40 4.18
CA TYR A 33 -8.46 6.86 5.05
C TYR A 33 -9.85 6.95 4.46
N ASP A 34 -10.33 8.18 4.19
CA ASP A 34 -11.70 8.40 3.72
C ASP A 34 -11.90 7.87 2.30
N ASP A 35 -12.92 7.05 2.08
CA ASP A 35 -13.23 6.39 0.81
C ASP A 35 -12.12 5.43 0.29
N THR A 36 -11.16 5.10 1.14
CA THR A 36 -10.11 4.13 0.84
C THR A 36 -10.11 2.98 1.86
N ILE A 37 -10.02 3.28 3.14
CA ILE A 37 -10.16 2.29 4.24
C ILE A 37 -11.61 2.22 4.72
N LYS A 38 -12.27 3.36 4.84
CA LYS A 38 -13.65 3.44 5.31
C LYS A 38 -14.49 4.24 4.33
N PRO A 39 -15.69 3.73 3.95
CA PRO A 39 -16.61 4.50 3.13
C PRO A 39 -17.00 5.82 3.81
N HIS A 40 -16.95 6.90 3.06
CA HIS A 40 -17.32 8.23 3.53
C HIS A 40 -18.40 8.85 2.61
N ASN A 41 -18.10 8.98 1.33
CA ASN A 41 -19.00 9.56 0.33
C ASN A 41 -19.26 8.65 -0.86
N THR A 42 -18.24 8.01 -1.40
CA THR A 42 -18.31 7.36 -2.72
C THR A 42 -17.89 5.91 -2.73
N ALA A 43 -16.97 5.49 -1.84
CA ALA A 43 -16.47 4.12 -1.85
C ALA A 43 -17.49 3.11 -1.35
N SER A 44 -17.50 1.93 -1.95
CA SER A 44 -18.27 0.79 -1.45
C SER A 44 -17.58 0.13 -0.25
N GLU A 45 -18.37 -0.48 0.62
CA GLU A 45 -17.83 -1.28 1.73
C GLU A 45 -16.97 -2.45 1.21
N TYR A 46 -17.38 -3.04 0.10
CA TYR A 46 -16.62 -4.13 -0.52
C TYR A 46 -15.22 -3.70 -0.92
N LEU A 47 -15.10 -2.58 -1.63
CA LEU A 47 -13.79 -2.06 -2.05
C LEU A 47 -12.89 -1.76 -0.84
N CYS A 48 -13.44 -1.11 0.19
CA CYS A 48 -12.69 -0.82 1.41
C CYS A 48 -12.21 -2.10 2.12
N LYS A 49 -13.04 -3.15 2.17
CA LYS A 49 -12.62 -4.45 2.70
C LYS A 49 -11.48 -5.07 1.91
N VAL A 50 -11.53 -4.98 0.59
CA VAL A 50 -10.45 -5.48 -0.28
C VAL A 50 -9.14 -4.71 0.02
N VAL A 51 -9.21 -3.40 0.16
CA VAL A 51 -8.05 -2.56 0.55
C VAL A 51 -7.48 -3.03 1.89
N ILE A 52 -8.33 -3.14 2.91
CA ILE A 52 -7.92 -3.56 4.26
C ILE A 52 -7.24 -4.93 4.24
N ASN A 53 -7.86 -5.92 3.61
CA ASN A 53 -7.33 -7.27 3.53
C ASN A 53 -5.98 -7.31 2.78
N THR A 54 -5.85 -6.54 1.71
CA THR A 54 -4.62 -6.42 0.94
C THR A 54 -3.49 -5.81 1.79
N LEU A 55 -3.79 -4.77 2.57
CA LEU A 55 -2.82 -4.13 3.46
C LEU A 55 -2.37 -5.06 4.58
N ILE A 56 -3.30 -5.80 5.19
CA ILE A 56 -2.99 -6.78 6.24
C ILE A 56 -2.07 -7.88 5.69
N GLU A 57 -2.36 -8.37 4.50
CA GLU A 57 -1.52 -9.38 3.84
C GLU A 57 -0.13 -8.84 3.51
N ALA A 58 -0.05 -7.63 2.95
CA ALA A 58 1.22 -6.98 2.66
C ALA A 58 2.08 -6.79 3.93
N LYS A 59 1.45 -6.40 5.03
CA LYS A 59 2.14 -6.23 6.32
C LYS A 59 2.71 -7.54 6.83
N LYS A 60 1.99 -8.65 6.72
CA LYS A 60 2.48 -9.98 7.09
C LYS A 60 3.72 -10.39 6.28
N LEU A 61 3.86 -9.86 5.07
CA LEU A 61 5.00 -10.10 4.21
C LEU A 61 6.13 -9.07 4.40
N GLY A 62 6.03 -8.21 5.39
CA GLY A 62 7.08 -7.25 5.74
C GLY A 62 6.92 -5.84 5.16
N ALA A 63 5.79 -5.52 4.55
CA ALA A 63 5.54 -4.16 4.08
C ALA A 63 5.33 -3.18 5.24
N THR A 64 5.76 -1.96 5.05
CA THR A 64 5.48 -0.83 5.94
C THR A 64 4.20 -0.13 5.49
N ILE A 65 3.23 -0.01 6.38
CA ILE A 65 1.97 0.66 6.10
C ILE A 65 1.97 2.03 6.78
N VAL A 66 1.73 3.06 6.00
CA VAL A 66 1.73 4.46 6.46
C VAL A 66 0.38 5.07 6.19
N LEU A 67 -0.28 5.56 7.22
CA LEU A 67 -1.50 6.35 7.05
C LEU A 67 -1.13 7.76 6.61
N TRP A 68 -1.68 8.19 5.48
CA TRP A 68 -1.48 9.53 4.94
C TRP A 68 -2.83 10.17 4.65
N THR A 69 -3.32 10.95 5.59
CA THR A 69 -4.69 11.48 5.61
C THR A 69 -4.72 12.98 5.93
N CYS A 70 -5.76 13.65 5.43
CA CYS A 70 -6.04 15.03 5.80
C CYS A 70 -6.69 15.16 7.19
N ARG A 71 -7.05 14.04 7.82
CA ARG A 71 -7.63 14.08 9.16
C ARG A 71 -6.59 14.51 10.19
N SER A 72 -7.06 15.26 11.19
CA SER A 72 -6.26 15.72 12.33
C SER A 72 -7.11 15.71 13.59
N GLY A 73 -6.47 15.88 14.76
CA GLY A 73 -7.14 15.98 16.05
C GLY A 73 -8.08 14.81 16.36
N THR A 74 -9.27 15.11 16.84
CA THR A 74 -10.29 14.11 17.22
C THR A 74 -10.66 13.19 16.04
N ARG A 75 -10.80 13.74 14.85
CA ARG A 75 -11.14 12.96 13.66
C ARG A 75 -10.05 11.95 13.29
N LEU A 76 -8.79 12.31 13.49
CA LEU A 76 -7.67 11.39 13.29
C LEU A 76 -7.68 10.27 14.35
N ASN A 77 -7.93 10.62 15.60
CA ASN A 77 -8.02 9.63 16.69
C ASN A 77 -9.14 8.63 16.46
N GLU A 78 -10.28 9.07 15.98
CA GLU A 78 -11.40 8.19 15.60
C GLU A 78 -11.00 7.22 14.47
N ALA A 79 -10.29 7.72 13.45
CA ALA A 79 -9.80 6.90 12.35
C ALA A 79 -8.81 5.83 12.84
N LEU A 80 -7.89 6.20 13.71
CA LEU A 80 -6.89 5.26 14.27
C LEU A 80 -7.56 4.19 15.13
N LYS A 81 -8.53 4.56 15.96
CA LYS A 81 -9.30 3.59 16.75
C LYS A 81 -10.09 2.61 15.88
N TYR A 82 -10.69 3.11 14.81
CA TYR A 82 -11.38 2.26 13.86
C TYR A 82 -10.42 1.26 13.20
N CYS A 83 -9.27 1.72 12.72
CA CYS A 83 -8.27 0.87 12.11
C CYS A 83 -7.73 -0.18 13.09
N GLU A 84 -7.47 0.19 14.33
CA GLU A 84 -7.07 -0.74 15.38
C GLU A 84 -8.13 -1.83 15.60
N SER A 85 -9.41 -1.45 15.60
CA SER A 85 -10.53 -2.38 15.80
C SER A 85 -10.66 -3.43 14.69
N ILE A 86 -10.18 -3.13 13.49
CA ILE A 86 -10.21 -4.06 12.35
C ILE A 86 -8.86 -4.74 12.08
N GLY A 87 -7.89 -4.59 12.99
CA GLY A 87 -6.58 -5.24 12.89
C GLY A 87 -5.61 -4.58 11.93
N LEU A 88 -5.84 -3.34 11.54
CA LEU A 88 -4.95 -2.58 10.67
C LEU A 88 -4.09 -1.61 11.50
N GLU A 89 -2.82 -1.94 11.60
CA GLU A 89 -1.84 -1.12 12.31
C GLU A 89 -0.93 -0.37 11.35
N PHE A 90 -0.64 0.88 11.65
CA PHE A 90 0.26 1.73 10.88
C PHE A 90 1.61 1.85 11.56
N THR A 91 2.67 1.81 10.76
CA THR A 91 4.02 2.10 11.23
C THR A 91 4.21 3.58 11.50
N GLU A 92 3.60 4.42 10.67
CA GLU A 92 3.65 5.87 10.77
C GLU A 92 2.32 6.50 10.36
N VAL A 93 2.06 7.69 10.86
CA VAL A 93 0.87 8.49 10.54
C VAL A 93 1.33 9.88 10.09
N ASN A 94 0.95 10.28 8.88
CA ASN A 94 1.26 11.60 8.31
C ASN A 94 2.73 12.00 8.48
N PRO A 95 3.70 11.15 8.12
CA PRO A 95 5.09 11.45 8.37
C PRO A 95 5.57 12.58 7.46
N THR A 96 6.47 13.39 8.01
CA THR A 96 7.41 14.15 7.20
C THR A 96 8.53 13.22 6.76
N THR A 97 9.26 13.57 5.70
CA THR A 97 10.33 12.71 5.19
C THR A 97 11.71 13.23 5.66
N PRO A 98 12.09 12.98 6.93
CA PRO A 98 13.30 13.59 7.51
C PRO A 98 14.61 13.02 6.95
N PHE A 99 14.54 11.90 6.25
CA PHE A 99 15.73 11.26 5.64
C PHE A 99 16.08 11.80 4.25
N LEU A 100 15.27 12.70 3.71
CA LEU A 100 15.64 13.41 2.49
C LEU A 100 16.49 14.64 2.83
N PRO A 101 17.54 14.96 2.03
CA PRO A 101 18.43 16.08 2.31
C PRO A 101 17.73 17.44 2.40
N GLU A 102 16.58 17.56 1.76
CA GLU A 102 15.72 18.73 1.84
C GLU A 102 14.41 18.35 2.52
N GLN A 103 13.91 19.20 3.39
CA GLN A 103 12.62 18.98 4.03
C GLN A 103 11.53 18.98 2.95
N SER A 104 11.04 17.81 2.61
CA SER A 104 9.95 17.66 1.65
C SER A 104 8.62 17.52 2.37
N THR A 105 7.62 18.25 1.89
CA THR A 105 6.23 18.08 2.34
C THR A 105 5.58 16.84 1.72
N LYS A 106 6.21 16.28 0.69
CA LYS A 106 5.71 15.05 0.05
C LYS A 106 6.16 13.83 0.84
N ALA A 107 5.19 13.04 1.28
CA ALA A 107 5.49 11.76 1.92
C ALA A 107 6.12 10.77 0.92
N TYR A 108 7.13 10.02 1.38
CA TYR A 108 7.75 8.99 0.57
C TYR A 108 7.00 7.67 0.69
N GLY A 109 6.74 7.03 -0.45
CA GLY A 109 6.20 5.69 -0.53
C GLY A 109 6.49 5.04 -1.88
N ASN A 110 6.48 3.72 -1.92
CA ASN A 110 6.66 2.96 -3.15
C ASN A 110 5.35 2.87 -3.94
N ILE A 111 4.23 2.91 -3.23
CA ILE A 111 2.89 2.89 -3.81
C ILE A 111 1.94 3.71 -2.93
N LEU A 112 0.97 4.35 -3.55
CA LEU A 112 -0.06 5.14 -2.88
C LEU A 112 -1.43 4.54 -3.18
N LEU A 113 -2.18 4.21 -2.12
CA LEU A 113 -3.58 3.81 -2.20
C LEU A 113 -4.46 4.98 -1.75
N ASP A 114 -5.11 5.62 -2.69
CA ASP A 114 -5.94 6.80 -2.48
C ASP A 114 -7.05 6.82 -3.52
N ASP A 115 -8.29 7.02 -3.09
CA ASP A 115 -9.47 7.07 -3.97
C ASP A 115 -9.36 8.16 -5.05
N LYS A 116 -8.60 9.22 -4.78
CA LYS A 116 -8.34 10.32 -5.72
C LYS A 116 -7.10 10.12 -6.59
N ALA A 117 -6.37 9.03 -6.40
CA ALA A 117 -5.09 8.77 -7.08
C ALA A 117 -5.06 7.41 -7.78
N GLY A 118 -6.14 7.01 -8.42
CA GLY A 118 -6.21 5.76 -9.17
C GLY A 118 -6.18 4.52 -8.29
N LEU A 119 -6.97 4.50 -7.24
CA LEU A 119 -7.01 3.43 -6.24
C LEU A 119 -7.11 2.04 -6.85
N GLU A 120 -8.00 1.82 -7.80
CA GLU A 120 -8.22 0.48 -8.38
C GLU A 120 -6.98 -0.04 -9.10
N GLN A 121 -6.29 0.81 -9.85
CA GLN A 121 -5.05 0.44 -10.53
C GLN A 121 -3.92 0.16 -9.55
N ALA A 122 -3.76 1.02 -8.53
CA ALA A 122 -2.75 0.84 -7.50
C ALA A 122 -3.01 -0.43 -6.68
N LEU A 123 -4.26 -0.68 -6.30
CA LEU A 123 -4.67 -1.88 -5.57
C LEU A 123 -4.39 -3.15 -6.39
N THR A 124 -4.75 -3.16 -7.65
CA THR A 124 -4.48 -4.28 -8.56
C THR A 124 -2.97 -4.52 -8.69
N THR A 125 -2.19 -3.46 -8.88
CA THR A 125 -0.73 -3.54 -8.93
C THR A 125 -0.17 -4.16 -7.64
N LEU A 126 -0.63 -3.71 -6.50
CA LEU A 126 -0.19 -4.23 -5.20
C LEU A 126 -0.56 -5.70 -5.02
N GLN A 127 -1.77 -6.11 -5.37
CA GLN A 127 -2.23 -7.49 -5.27
C GLN A 127 -1.37 -8.44 -6.12
N PHE A 128 -1.12 -8.10 -7.38
CA PHE A 128 -0.23 -8.90 -8.24
C PHE A 128 1.20 -8.94 -7.70
N THR A 129 1.68 -7.83 -7.15
CA THR A 129 3.01 -7.78 -6.53
C THR A 129 3.09 -8.69 -5.30
N ILE A 130 2.06 -8.68 -4.45
CA ILE A 130 1.96 -9.56 -3.28
C ILE A 130 2.02 -11.03 -3.71
N ASP A 131 1.24 -11.43 -4.70
CA ASP A 131 1.22 -12.81 -5.20
C ASP A 131 2.60 -13.24 -5.70
N LYS A 132 3.25 -12.38 -6.45
CA LYS A 132 4.60 -12.61 -6.98
C LYS A 132 5.65 -12.71 -5.87
N TYR A 133 5.58 -11.83 -4.89
CA TYR A 133 6.51 -11.82 -3.76
C TYR A 133 6.30 -13.02 -2.83
N LYS A 134 5.06 -13.42 -2.56
CA LYS A 134 4.74 -14.64 -1.81
C LYS A 134 5.37 -15.87 -2.43
N LYS A 135 5.25 -16.00 -3.74
CA LYS A 135 5.87 -17.10 -4.48
C LYS A 135 7.39 -17.10 -4.35
N PHE A 136 8.00 -15.93 -4.48
CA PHE A 136 9.44 -15.77 -4.28
C PHE A 136 9.88 -16.19 -2.87
N VAL A 137 9.20 -15.73 -1.83
CA VAL A 137 9.50 -16.07 -0.44
C VAL A 137 9.36 -17.57 -0.21
N TYR A 138 8.28 -18.16 -0.71
CA TYR A 138 8.05 -19.60 -0.60
C TYR A 138 9.17 -20.42 -1.26
N GLU A 139 9.55 -20.08 -2.48
CA GLU A 139 10.62 -20.77 -3.21
C GLU A 139 11.98 -20.61 -2.54
N THR A 140 12.28 -19.43 -2.00
CA THR A 140 13.52 -19.16 -1.26
C THR A 140 13.58 -20.00 0.01
N ASN A 141 12.51 -20.04 0.79
CA ASN A 141 12.44 -20.86 2.02
C ASN A 141 12.56 -22.36 1.72
N LYS A 142 11.96 -22.81 0.63
CA LYS A 142 12.07 -24.21 0.19
C LYS A 142 13.52 -24.59 -0.14
N LYS A 143 14.27 -23.72 -0.80
CA LYS A 143 15.69 -23.94 -1.11
C LYS A 143 16.56 -23.99 0.14
N GLN A 144 16.26 -23.22 1.18
CA GLN A 144 17.01 -23.21 2.42
C GLN A 144 16.79 -24.46 3.28
N ARG A 145 15.72 -25.21 3.05
CA ARG A 145 15.41 -26.46 3.77
C ARG A 145 16.07 -27.70 3.15
N LEU A 146 16.70 -27.56 2.03
CA LEU A 146 17.49 -28.60 1.37
C LEU A 146 18.96 -28.48 1.76
#